data_4ecbba826d658ec041971a69ce3c0cc3
#
_entry.id   4ecbba826d658ec041971a69ce3c0cc3
#
_cell.length_a   1.000
_cell.length_b   1.000
_cell.length_c   1.000
_cell.angle_alpha   90.00
_cell.angle_beta   90.00
_cell.angle_gamma   90.00
#
_symmetry.space_group_name_H-M   'P 1'
#
loop_
_entity.id
_entity.type
_entity.pdbx_description
1 polymer ?
#
loop_
_entity_poly.entity_id
_entity_poly.type
_entity_poly.pdbx_seq_one_letter_code
_entity_poly.pdbx_strand_id
1 'polypeptide(L)' 'MLLLKNSNEKIYYYKINVYQTLFGDYLIQREYGGINNNNPTNTIKCYAESKKEALCKVLDIMVDKKQLGYLKVS' A
#
# COMPACT_ATOMS: atom_id res chain seq x y z
N MET A 1 -2.83 -4.80 -4.27
CA MET A 1 -1.38 -4.90 -4.52
C MET A 1 -0.65 -5.25 -3.25
N LEU A 2 0.23 -6.21 -3.30
CA LEU A 2 0.98 -6.67 -2.14
C LEU A 2 2.48 -6.56 -2.41
N LEU A 3 3.19 -5.93 -1.48
CA LEU A 3 4.65 -5.80 -1.50
C LEU A 3 5.20 -6.51 -0.26
N LEU A 4 6.32 -7.17 -0.41
CA LEU A 4 7.01 -7.84 0.70
C LEU A 4 8.45 -7.35 0.81
N LYS A 5 8.94 -7.29 2.04
CA LYS A 5 10.33 -6.93 2.35
C LYS A 5 10.88 -7.94 3.35
N ASN A 6 12.06 -8.46 3.07
CA ASN A 6 12.78 -9.33 3.99
C ASN A 6 13.93 -8.54 4.62
N SER A 7 13.94 -8.43 5.94
CA SER A 7 14.95 -7.68 6.67
C SER A 7 15.23 -8.38 8.00
N ASN A 8 16.50 -8.74 8.23
CA ASN A 8 16.95 -9.36 9.50
C ASN A 8 16.11 -10.59 9.89
N GLU A 9 15.87 -11.47 8.94
CA GLU A 9 15.09 -12.71 9.12
C GLU A 9 13.60 -12.47 9.41
N LYS A 10 13.15 -11.22 9.28
CA LYS A 10 11.73 -10.87 9.42
C LYS A 10 11.18 -10.47 8.07
N ILE A 11 9.92 -10.82 7.85
CA ILE A 11 9.20 -10.45 6.62
C ILE A 11 8.16 -9.41 6.97
N TYR A 12 8.19 -8.31 6.24
CA TYR A 12 7.22 -7.23 6.37
C TYR A 12 6.38 -7.16 5.10
N TYR A 13 5.11 -6.81 5.26
CA TYR A 13 4.22 -6.61 4.14
C TYR A 13 3.77 -5.17 4.04
N TYR A 14 3.42 -4.77 2.83
CA TYR A 14 2.82 -3.48 2.54
C TYR A 14 1.73 -3.70 1.50
N LYS A 15 0.50 -3.46 1.89
CA LYS A 15 -0.68 -3.74 1.08
C LYS A 15 -1.33 -2.43 0.66
N ILE A 16 -1.59 -2.28 -0.64
CA ILE A 16 -2.21 -1.08 -1.19
C ILE A 16 -3.49 -1.50 -1.91
N ASN A 17 -4.61 -0.91 -1.53
CA ASN A 17 -5.90 -1.13 -2.17
C ASN A 17 -6.49 0.21 -2.58
N VAL A 18 -7.18 0.22 -3.73
CA VAL A 18 -7.87 1.39 -4.25
C VAL A 18 -9.34 1.03 -4.41
N TYR A 19 -10.21 1.83 -3.82
CA TYR A 19 -11.66 1.64 -3.89
C TYR A 19 -12.31 2.90 -4.43
N GLN A 20 -13.32 2.72 -5.29
CA GLN A 20 -14.17 3.85 -5.69
C GLN A 20 -15.25 4.02 -4.63
N THR A 21 -15.43 5.26 -4.15
CA THR A 21 -16.45 5.56 -3.15
C THR A 21 -17.80 5.80 -3.81
N LEU A 22 -18.86 5.89 -3.00
CA LEU A 22 -20.20 6.20 -3.48
C LEU A 22 -20.29 7.60 -4.10
N PHE A 23 -19.36 8.49 -3.76
CA PHE A 23 -19.36 9.87 -4.25
C PHE A 23 -18.52 10.05 -5.52
N GLY A 24 -17.95 8.96 -6.04
CA GLY A 24 -17.18 9.01 -7.27
C GLY A 24 -15.71 9.29 -7.13
N ASP A 25 -15.24 9.67 -5.94
CA ASP A 25 -13.81 9.76 -5.67
C ASP A 25 -13.22 8.39 -5.35
N TYR A 26 -11.92 8.35 -5.04
CA TYR A 26 -11.20 7.11 -4.79
C TYR A 26 -10.55 7.13 -3.43
N LEU A 27 -10.65 6.01 -2.72
CA LEU A 27 -9.97 5.79 -1.45
C LEU A 27 -8.76 4.91 -1.71
N ILE A 28 -7.59 5.39 -1.30
CA ILE A 28 -6.35 4.62 -1.32
C ILE A 28 -6.07 4.20 0.11
N GLN A 29 -6.11 2.90 0.37
CA GLN A 29 -5.89 2.36 1.70
C GLN A 29 -4.59 1.57 1.71
N ARG A 30 -3.71 1.91 2.66
CA ARG A 30 -2.43 1.24 2.84
C ARG A 30 -2.39 0.58 4.20
N GLU A 31 -2.05 -0.70 4.21
CA GLU A 31 -1.89 -1.47 5.44
C GLU A 31 -0.50 -2.09 5.44
N TYR A 32 0.20 -2.01 6.56
CA TYR A 32 1.54 -2.58 6.62
C TYR A 32 1.88 -3.06 8.03
N GLY A 33 2.85 -3.98 8.10
CA GLY A 33 3.29 -4.56 9.35
C GLY A 33 4.15 -5.79 9.13
N GLY A 34 4.42 -6.52 10.22
CA GLY A 34 5.10 -7.81 10.14
C GLY A 34 4.13 -8.90 9.70
N ILE A 35 4.62 -9.83 8.88
CA ILE A 35 3.76 -10.86 8.28
C ILE A 35 3.16 -11.81 9.33
N ASN A 36 3.81 -11.95 10.49
CA ASN A 36 3.35 -12.83 11.55
C ASN A 36 2.33 -12.17 12.49
N ASN A 37 2.03 -10.89 12.29
CA ASN A 37 1.03 -10.19 13.07
C ASN A 37 -0.36 -10.45 12.49
N ASN A 38 -1.32 -10.73 13.36
CA ASN A 38 -2.70 -10.97 12.92
C ASN A 38 -3.39 -9.71 12.38
N ASN A 39 -2.98 -8.55 12.88
CA ASN A 39 -3.54 -7.27 12.47
C ASN A 39 -2.44 -6.37 11.90
N PRO A 40 -2.77 -5.48 10.95
CA PRO A 40 -1.80 -4.51 10.46
C PRO A 40 -1.26 -3.64 11.59
N THR A 41 0.02 -3.35 11.57
CA THR A 41 0.62 -2.42 12.53
C THR A 41 0.07 -1.01 12.32
N ASN A 42 -0.15 -0.64 11.06
CA ASN A 42 -0.68 0.67 10.70
C ASN A 42 -1.60 0.55 9.49
N THR A 43 -2.57 1.47 9.44
CA THR A 43 -3.46 1.64 8.29
C THR A 43 -3.54 3.13 7.98
N ILE A 44 -3.26 3.48 6.72
CA ILE A 44 -3.31 4.87 6.26
C ILE A 44 -4.33 4.96 5.13
N LYS A 45 -5.20 5.96 5.21
CA LYS A 45 -6.21 6.22 4.19
C LYS A 45 -6.01 7.61 3.60
N CYS A 46 -6.08 7.71 2.29
CA CYS A 46 -6.13 9.00 1.62
C CYS A 46 -7.09 8.93 0.44
N TYR A 47 -7.54 10.11 -0.01
CA TYR A 47 -8.53 10.21 -1.07
C TYR A 47 -7.94 10.90 -2.28
N ALA A 48 -8.41 10.49 -3.45
CA ALA A 48 -8.08 11.10 -4.72
C ALA A 48 -9.38 11.42 -5.47
N GLU A 49 -9.40 12.54 -6.19
CA GLU A 49 -10.60 13.00 -6.88
C GLU A 49 -10.85 12.27 -8.19
N SER A 50 -9.80 11.70 -8.80
CA SER A 50 -9.91 11.01 -10.07
C SER A 50 -9.09 9.73 -10.06
N LYS A 51 -9.42 8.84 -11.01
CA LYS A 51 -8.67 7.59 -11.19
C LYS A 51 -7.20 7.86 -11.53
N LYS A 52 -6.96 8.87 -12.37
CA LYS A 52 -5.59 9.25 -12.75
C LYS A 52 -4.79 9.68 -11.54
N GLU A 53 -5.37 10.52 -10.69
CA GLU A 53 -4.72 10.97 -9.46
C GLU A 53 -4.45 9.80 -8.52
N ALA A 54 -5.42 8.88 -8.38
CA ALA A 54 -5.26 7.70 -7.55
C ALA A 54 -4.11 6.82 -8.05
N LEU A 55 -4.02 6.59 -9.37
CA LEU A 55 -2.94 5.81 -9.95
C LEU A 55 -1.58 6.48 -9.75
N CYS A 56 -1.50 7.81 -9.90
CA CYS A 56 -0.26 8.54 -9.65
C CYS A 56 0.20 8.37 -8.20
N LYS A 57 -0.73 8.47 -7.25
CA LYS A 57 -0.40 8.30 -5.83
C LYS A 57 0.08 6.88 -5.54
N VAL A 58 -0.56 5.86 -6.12
CA VAL A 58 -0.13 4.47 -5.95
C VAL A 58 1.26 4.25 -6.51
N LEU A 59 1.55 4.80 -7.70
CA LEU A 59 2.88 4.68 -8.30
C LEU A 59 3.96 5.34 -7.44
N ASP A 60 3.69 6.51 -6.89
CA ASP A 60 4.62 7.19 -5.99
C ASP A 60 4.91 6.35 -4.75
N ILE A 61 3.89 5.73 -4.17
CA ILE A 61 4.04 4.84 -3.02
C ILE A 61 4.90 3.64 -3.41
N MET A 62 4.64 3.03 -4.57
CA MET A 62 5.41 1.88 -5.04
C MET A 62 6.89 2.20 -5.20
N VAL A 63 7.20 3.33 -5.83
CA VAL A 63 8.59 3.76 -6.03
C VAL A 63 9.28 3.97 -4.69
N ASP A 64 8.60 4.65 -3.76
CA ASP A 64 9.13 4.89 -2.43
C ASP A 64 9.43 3.59 -1.68
N LYS A 65 8.48 2.65 -1.70
CA LYS A 65 8.64 1.38 -0.98
C LYS A 65 9.67 0.48 -1.65
N LYS A 66 9.79 0.52 -2.97
CA LYS A 66 10.82 -0.22 -3.69
C LYS A 66 12.22 0.25 -3.25
N GLN A 67 12.41 1.55 -3.07
CA GLN A 67 13.67 2.10 -2.60
C GLN A 67 13.99 1.63 -1.17
N LEU A 68 12.98 1.31 -0.37
CA LEU A 68 13.15 0.79 0.98
C LEU A 68 13.33 -0.73 1.03
N GLY A 69 13.34 -1.40 -0.11
CA GLY A 69 13.58 -2.83 -0.17
C GLY A 69 12.35 -3.69 -0.38
N TYR A 70 11.17 -3.11 -0.56
CA TYR A 70 9.96 -3.87 -0.84
C TYR A 70 9.92 -4.29 -2.30
N LEU A 71 9.40 -5.51 -2.55
CA LEU A 71 9.21 -6.04 -3.89
C LEU A 71 7.74 -6.41 -4.07
N LYS A 72 7.20 -6.09 -5.24
CA LYS A 72 5.83 -6.44 -5.57
C LYS A 72 5.72 -7.94 -5.83
N VAL A 73 4.77 -8.59 -5.15
CA VAL A 73 4.51 -10.03 -5.31
C VAL A 73 3.09 -10.32 -5.79
N SER A 74 2.23 -9.32 -5.80
CA SER A 74 0.85 -9.52 -6.22
C SER A 74 0.17 -8.20 -6.59
#